data_ee18690f39b3ab9125c6db4b81ce85b0
#
_entry.id   ee18690f39b3ab9125c6db4b81ce85b0
#
_cell.length_a   1.000
_cell.length_b   1.000
_cell.length_c   1.000
_cell.angle_alpha   90.00
_cell.angle_beta   90.00
_cell.angle_gamma   90.00
#
_symmetry.space_group_name_H-M   'P 1'
#
loop_
_entity.id
_entity.type
_entity.pdbx_description
1 polymer ?
#
loop_
_entity_poly.entity_id
_entity_poly.type
_entity_poly.pdbx_seq_one_letter_code
_entity_poly.pdbx_strand_id
1 'polypeptide(L)'
;APRSERFGVTWLRPLLFARRAALRDHLRRAGLHWVEDPSNDDPRYARIKTRHSLDALAPLGIDVETLAEVARNMATARAALDVQTDRAAGDILRMEAGAQVMQADAFFAAPEEIRRRLMLRALGQIKGGAYPPRRGPVAALIAGLAEGQAATLAGCQALLRRGEIWVFREYSAVRDLRVPADQLWDGRWRAIPPEGQPPEAELRALGPEGLAQCPDWRSLGRPRAALLSTP
;
A
#
# COMPACT_ATOMS: atom_id res chain seq x y z
N ALA A 1 -15.49 -4.88 -2.72
CA ALA A 1 -15.71 -5.96 -1.75
C ALA A 1 -17.04 -5.77 -1.03
N PRO A 2 -17.75 -6.85 -0.64
CA PRO A 2 -19.00 -6.78 0.14
C PRO A 2 -18.76 -6.23 1.55
N ARG A 3 -17.56 -6.41 2.08
CA ARG A 3 -17.07 -5.85 3.33
C ARG A 3 -15.74 -5.13 3.09
N SER A 4 -15.56 -3.95 3.65
CA SER A 4 -14.30 -3.21 3.64
C SER A 4 -14.13 -2.42 4.93
N GLU A 5 -12.91 -2.26 5.40
CA GLU A 5 -12.59 -1.41 6.54
C GLU A 5 -11.83 -0.18 6.06
N ARG A 6 -12.28 0.99 6.49
CA ARG A 6 -11.61 2.28 6.21
C ARG A 6 -11.82 3.22 7.38
N PHE A 7 -10.77 3.85 7.85
CA PHE A 7 -10.80 4.82 8.95
C PHE A 7 -11.47 4.28 10.22
N GLY A 8 -11.20 3.01 10.56
CA GLY A 8 -11.80 2.35 11.73
C GLY A 8 -13.29 2.01 11.60
N VAL A 9 -13.89 2.22 10.41
CA VAL A 9 -15.30 1.90 10.14
C VAL A 9 -15.40 0.70 9.21
N THR A 10 -16.26 -0.26 9.56
CA THR A 10 -16.61 -1.39 8.69
C THR A 10 -17.76 -1.01 7.77
N TRP A 11 -17.49 -1.01 6.47
CA TRP A 11 -18.48 -0.78 5.42
C TRP A 11 -19.03 -2.11 4.92
N LEU A 12 -20.35 -2.29 4.99
CA LEU A 12 -21.06 -3.45 4.47
C LEU A 12 -21.85 -3.08 3.23
N ARG A 13 -21.80 -3.91 2.21
CA ARG A 13 -22.59 -3.79 0.98
C ARG A 13 -23.35 -5.11 0.72
N PRO A 14 -24.43 -5.37 1.47
CA PRO A 14 -25.12 -6.67 1.42
C PRO A 14 -25.76 -6.95 0.05
N LEU A 15 -26.16 -5.90 -0.68
CA LEU A 15 -26.80 -6.01 -1.99
C LEU A 15 -25.85 -5.98 -3.18
N LEU A 16 -24.53 -6.07 -2.96
CA LEU A 16 -23.54 -5.98 -4.03
C LEU A 16 -23.72 -7.04 -5.12
N PHE A 17 -24.25 -8.20 -4.78
CA PHE A 17 -24.49 -9.32 -5.70
C PHE A 17 -25.93 -9.37 -6.22
N ALA A 18 -26.81 -8.47 -5.77
CA ALA A 18 -28.19 -8.40 -6.21
C ALA A 18 -28.31 -7.44 -7.41
N ARG A 19 -28.94 -7.91 -8.47
CA ARG A 19 -29.26 -7.06 -9.63
C ARG A 19 -30.40 -6.09 -9.32
N ARG A 20 -30.36 -4.87 -9.87
CA ARG A 20 -31.43 -3.89 -9.75
C ARG A 20 -32.78 -4.45 -10.19
N ALA A 21 -32.82 -5.23 -11.28
CA ALA A 21 -34.03 -5.89 -11.77
C ALA A 21 -34.61 -6.85 -10.74
N ALA A 22 -33.76 -7.73 -10.15
CA ALA A 22 -34.20 -8.67 -9.12
C ALA A 22 -34.74 -7.97 -7.85
N LEU A 23 -34.13 -6.83 -7.48
CA LEU A 23 -34.61 -6.02 -6.36
C LEU A 23 -35.98 -5.40 -6.67
N ARG A 24 -36.18 -4.88 -7.87
CA ARG A 24 -37.46 -4.32 -8.32
C ARG A 24 -38.54 -5.42 -8.36
N ASP A 25 -38.22 -6.60 -8.85
CA ASP A 25 -39.16 -7.74 -8.89
C ASP A 25 -39.52 -8.21 -7.48
N HIS A 26 -38.57 -8.18 -6.54
CA HIS A 26 -38.84 -8.46 -5.13
C HIS A 26 -39.80 -7.42 -4.55
N LEU A 27 -39.56 -6.14 -4.76
CA LEU A 27 -40.42 -5.07 -4.26
C LEU A 27 -41.84 -5.17 -4.86
N ARG A 28 -42.00 -5.44 -6.18
CA ARG A 28 -43.30 -5.66 -6.81
C ARG A 28 -44.06 -6.82 -6.16
N ARG A 29 -43.38 -7.95 -5.91
CA ARG A 29 -44.00 -9.10 -5.25
C ARG A 29 -44.40 -8.83 -3.80
N ALA A 30 -43.66 -7.94 -3.14
CA ALA A 30 -43.98 -7.51 -1.77
C ALA A 30 -45.03 -6.39 -1.70
N GLY A 31 -45.57 -5.93 -2.84
CA GLY A 31 -46.55 -4.83 -2.90
C GLY A 31 -45.96 -3.47 -2.51
N LEU A 32 -44.62 -3.34 -2.55
CA LEU A 32 -43.92 -2.11 -2.17
C LEU A 32 -43.67 -1.22 -3.40
N HIS A 33 -43.85 0.07 -3.22
CA HIS A 33 -43.53 1.08 -4.24
C HIS A 33 -42.17 1.68 -3.97
N TRP A 34 -41.50 2.10 -5.05
CA TRP A 34 -40.24 2.85 -4.98
C TRP A 34 -40.31 4.13 -5.80
N VAL A 35 -39.47 5.08 -5.47
CA VAL A 35 -39.38 6.35 -6.22
C VAL A 35 -38.35 6.16 -7.34
N GLU A 36 -38.71 6.54 -8.57
CA GLU A 36 -37.79 6.66 -9.69
C GLU A 36 -37.19 8.07 -9.70
N ASP A 37 -35.93 8.18 -9.36
CA ASP A 37 -35.22 9.46 -9.39
C ASP A 37 -34.70 9.69 -10.83
N PRO A 38 -35.08 10.78 -11.49
CA PRO A 38 -34.63 11.11 -12.86
C PRO A 38 -33.10 11.20 -12.99
N SER A 39 -32.39 11.50 -11.90
CA SER A 39 -30.91 11.53 -11.89
C SER A 39 -30.28 10.15 -12.14
N ASN A 40 -31.05 9.07 -11.99
CA ASN A 40 -30.58 7.71 -12.28
C ASN A 40 -30.36 7.44 -13.79
N ASP A 41 -30.86 8.28 -14.66
CA ASP A 41 -30.74 8.16 -16.12
C ASP A 41 -29.94 9.34 -16.71
N ASP A 42 -29.36 10.21 -15.86
CA ASP A 42 -28.58 11.36 -16.30
C ASP A 42 -27.19 10.92 -16.81
N PRO A 43 -26.90 11.10 -18.12
CA PRO A 43 -25.64 10.68 -18.73
C PRO A 43 -24.42 11.49 -18.29
N ARG A 44 -24.59 12.55 -17.46
CA ARG A 44 -23.45 13.25 -16.86
C ARG A 44 -22.68 12.36 -15.88
N TYR A 45 -23.34 11.36 -15.30
CA TYR A 45 -22.71 10.44 -14.34
C TYR A 45 -22.03 9.27 -15.06
N ALA A 46 -20.74 9.03 -14.74
CA ALA A 46 -19.95 7.96 -15.35
C ALA A 46 -20.61 6.57 -15.24
N ARG A 47 -21.28 6.28 -14.11
CA ARG A 47 -21.98 5.01 -13.89
C ARG A 47 -23.11 4.74 -14.89
N ILE A 48 -23.77 5.81 -15.38
CA ILE A 48 -24.86 5.70 -16.35
C ILE A 48 -24.29 5.50 -17.75
N LYS A 49 -23.26 6.26 -18.11
CA LYS A 49 -22.50 6.03 -19.35
C LYS A 49 -22.00 4.58 -19.43
N THR A 50 -21.42 4.07 -18.33
CA THR A 50 -20.92 2.68 -18.27
C THR A 50 -22.05 1.67 -18.48
N ARG A 51 -23.26 1.90 -17.91
CA ARG A 51 -24.42 1.02 -18.12
C ARG A 51 -24.85 0.99 -19.59
N HIS A 52 -25.02 2.14 -20.22
CA HIS A 52 -25.36 2.22 -21.66
C HIS A 52 -24.27 1.57 -22.52
N SER A 53 -22.98 1.74 -22.17
CA SER A 53 -21.90 1.09 -22.90
C SER A 53 -21.95 -0.44 -22.76
N LEU A 54 -22.31 -0.97 -21.60
CA LEU A 54 -22.48 -2.41 -21.38
C LEU A 54 -23.64 -2.97 -22.19
N ASP A 55 -24.76 -2.26 -22.26
CA ASP A 55 -25.91 -2.66 -23.10
C ASP A 55 -25.50 -2.75 -24.58
N ALA A 56 -24.64 -1.83 -25.05
CA ALA A 56 -24.11 -1.84 -26.42
C ALA A 56 -23.09 -2.98 -26.67
N LEU A 57 -22.40 -3.46 -25.63
CA LEU A 57 -21.39 -4.52 -25.71
C LEU A 57 -22.00 -5.94 -25.53
N ALA A 58 -23.21 -6.04 -24.99
CA ALA A 58 -23.86 -7.31 -24.73
C ALA A 58 -24.00 -8.22 -25.98
N PRO A 59 -24.32 -7.69 -27.19
CA PRO A 59 -24.35 -8.52 -28.41
C PRO A 59 -23.00 -9.14 -28.82
N LEU A 60 -21.87 -8.58 -28.27
CA LEU A 60 -20.52 -9.10 -28.47
C LEU A 60 -20.11 -10.11 -27.40
N GLY A 61 -21.04 -10.53 -26.54
CA GLY A 61 -20.75 -11.44 -25.42
C GLY A 61 -20.07 -10.76 -24.22
N ILE A 62 -19.97 -9.45 -24.23
CA ILE A 62 -19.41 -8.66 -23.11
C ILE A 62 -20.58 -8.11 -22.29
N ASP A 63 -21.22 -8.99 -21.57
CA ASP A 63 -22.34 -8.65 -20.69
C ASP A 63 -21.91 -8.52 -19.23
N VAL A 64 -22.85 -8.15 -18.36
CA VAL A 64 -22.60 -7.95 -16.93
C VAL A 64 -22.19 -9.26 -16.25
N GLU A 65 -22.72 -10.40 -16.71
CA GLU A 65 -22.40 -11.72 -16.18
C GLU A 65 -20.97 -12.12 -16.48
N THR A 66 -20.56 -12.00 -17.74
CA THR A 66 -19.19 -12.27 -18.20
C THR A 66 -18.19 -11.41 -17.44
N LEU A 67 -18.45 -10.10 -17.31
CA LEU A 67 -17.57 -9.21 -16.55
C LEU A 67 -17.53 -9.54 -15.05
N ALA A 68 -18.67 -9.92 -14.46
CA ALA A 68 -18.73 -10.33 -13.07
C ALA A 68 -17.97 -11.65 -12.83
N GLU A 69 -18.02 -12.57 -13.79
CA GLU A 69 -17.24 -13.82 -13.74
C GLU A 69 -15.74 -13.54 -13.84
N VAL A 70 -15.30 -12.73 -14.78
CA VAL A 70 -13.90 -12.28 -14.88
C VAL A 70 -13.45 -11.63 -13.59
N ALA A 71 -14.28 -10.75 -13.00
CA ALA A 71 -13.95 -10.10 -11.74
C ALA A 71 -13.81 -11.11 -10.58
N ARG A 72 -14.66 -12.14 -10.52
CA ARG A 72 -14.54 -13.24 -9.52
C ARG A 72 -13.24 -14.02 -9.72
N ASN A 73 -12.95 -14.41 -10.97
CA ASN A 73 -11.72 -15.15 -11.30
C ASN A 73 -10.47 -14.34 -10.95
N MET A 74 -10.45 -13.03 -11.25
CA MET A 74 -9.36 -12.14 -10.85
C MET A 74 -9.25 -12.01 -9.32
N ALA A 75 -10.36 -11.97 -8.60
CA ALA A 75 -10.35 -11.94 -7.13
C ALA A 75 -9.77 -13.22 -6.53
N THR A 76 -10.10 -14.38 -7.08
CA THR A 76 -9.55 -15.69 -6.67
C THR A 76 -8.05 -15.77 -6.97
N ALA A 77 -7.62 -15.38 -8.17
CA ALA A 77 -6.21 -15.31 -8.53
C ALA A 77 -5.42 -14.36 -7.63
N ARG A 78 -6.01 -13.21 -7.33
CA ARG A 78 -5.42 -12.24 -6.39
C ARG A 78 -5.23 -12.85 -5.00
N ALA A 79 -6.24 -13.55 -4.47
CA ALA A 79 -6.15 -14.18 -3.15
C ALA A 79 -5.02 -15.23 -3.10
N ALA A 80 -4.87 -16.04 -4.14
CA ALA A 80 -3.77 -16.99 -4.25
C ALA A 80 -2.39 -16.30 -4.26
N LEU A 81 -2.26 -15.21 -5.02
CA LEU A 81 -1.04 -14.41 -5.07
C LEU A 81 -0.75 -13.69 -3.74
N ASP A 82 -1.79 -13.26 -3.00
CA ASP A 82 -1.62 -12.66 -1.67
C ASP A 82 -1.03 -13.71 -0.70
N VAL A 83 -1.53 -14.93 -0.69
CA VAL A 83 -0.98 -16.04 0.13
C VAL A 83 0.48 -16.34 -0.25
N GLN A 84 0.81 -16.41 -1.54
CA GLN A 84 2.20 -16.63 -1.98
C GLN A 84 3.12 -15.47 -1.60
N THR A 85 2.61 -14.24 -1.68
CA THR A 85 3.36 -13.05 -1.25
C THR A 85 3.61 -13.07 0.26
N ASP A 86 2.64 -13.50 1.07
CA ASP A 86 2.79 -13.60 2.53
C ASP A 86 3.85 -14.64 2.91
N ARG A 87 3.87 -15.79 2.25
CA ARG A 87 4.93 -16.80 2.44
C ARG A 87 6.29 -16.26 2.07
N ALA A 88 6.44 -15.72 0.86
CA ALA A 88 7.69 -15.14 0.41
C ALA A 88 8.16 -13.97 1.30
N ALA A 89 7.23 -13.19 1.85
CA ALA A 89 7.56 -12.11 2.77
C ALA A 89 8.15 -12.62 4.09
N GLY A 90 7.64 -13.75 4.61
CA GLY A 90 8.20 -14.36 5.83
C GLY A 90 9.66 -14.79 5.66
N ASP A 91 10.02 -15.24 4.46
CA ASP A 91 11.37 -15.72 4.16
C ASP A 91 12.33 -14.60 3.73
N ILE A 92 11.83 -13.58 3.03
CA ILE A 92 12.65 -12.58 2.33
C ILE A 92 12.73 -11.26 3.10
N LEU A 93 11.65 -10.82 3.76
CA LEU A 93 11.54 -9.52 4.41
C LEU A 93 11.89 -9.60 5.89
N ARG A 94 12.68 -8.63 6.36
CA ARG A 94 12.85 -8.36 7.78
C ARG A 94 12.79 -6.86 8.06
N MET A 95 12.39 -6.50 9.26
CA MET A 95 12.47 -5.13 9.76
C MET A 95 13.79 -4.95 10.49
N GLU A 96 14.52 -3.89 10.16
CA GLU A 96 15.75 -3.51 10.85
C GLU A 96 15.82 -2.00 11.04
N ALA A 97 15.78 -1.55 12.29
CA ALA A 97 15.85 -0.15 12.66
C ALA A 97 14.95 0.78 11.83
N GLY A 98 13.69 0.36 11.65
CA GLY A 98 12.70 1.12 10.88
C GLY A 98 12.86 1.07 9.36
N ALA A 99 13.78 0.26 8.83
CA ALA A 99 13.91 -0.07 7.43
C ALA A 99 13.34 -1.47 7.15
N GLN A 100 12.80 -1.69 5.96
CA GLN A 100 12.54 -3.02 5.42
C GLN A 100 13.78 -3.49 4.67
N VAL A 101 14.25 -4.67 4.99
CA VAL A 101 15.44 -5.27 4.39
C VAL A 101 15.07 -6.59 3.73
N MET A 102 15.53 -6.80 2.52
CA MET A 102 15.28 -8.01 1.72
C MET A 102 16.59 -8.60 1.24
N GLN A 103 16.72 -9.92 1.27
CA GLN A 103 17.83 -10.61 0.58
C GLN A 103 17.69 -10.45 -0.93
N ALA A 104 18.67 -9.83 -1.59
CA ALA A 104 18.57 -9.45 -3.00
C ALA A 104 18.39 -10.66 -3.92
N ASP A 105 19.19 -11.72 -3.72
CA ASP A 105 19.12 -12.92 -4.54
C ASP A 105 17.74 -13.58 -4.46
N ALA A 106 17.19 -13.74 -3.25
CA ALA A 106 15.87 -14.32 -3.04
C ALA A 106 14.75 -13.41 -3.61
N PHE A 107 14.90 -12.09 -3.47
CA PHE A 107 13.97 -11.14 -4.04
C PHE A 107 13.96 -11.18 -5.56
N PHE A 108 15.13 -11.17 -6.21
CA PHE A 108 15.21 -11.19 -7.67
C PHE A 108 14.89 -12.57 -8.28
N ALA A 109 15.07 -13.67 -7.54
CA ALA A 109 14.62 -15.00 -7.95
C ALA A 109 13.10 -15.19 -7.89
N ALA A 110 12.38 -14.38 -7.11
CA ALA A 110 10.92 -14.46 -7.01
C ALA A 110 10.24 -14.06 -8.34
N PRO A 111 9.05 -14.62 -8.66
CA PRO A 111 8.26 -14.21 -9.81
C PRO A 111 7.98 -12.70 -9.84
N GLU A 112 7.88 -12.10 -11.03
CA GLU A 112 7.72 -10.64 -11.22
C GLU A 112 6.60 -10.05 -10.35
N GLU A 113 5.42 -10.67 -10.34
CA GLU A 113 4.28 -10.17 -9.58
C GLU A 113 4.52 -10.29 -8.07
N ILE A 114 5.22 -11.33 -7.60
CA ILE A 114 5.59 -11.47 -6.18
C ILE A 114 6.62 -10.40 -5.80
N ARG A 115 7.66 -10.16 -6.62
CA ARG A 115 8.61 -9.06 -6.41
C ARG A 115 7.91 -7.71 -6.29
N ARG A 116 6.98 -7.44 -7.21
CA ARG A 116 6.20 -6.20 -7.19
C ARG A 116 5.40 -6.05 -5.89
N ARG A 117 4.75 -7.12 -5.41
CA ARG A 117 3.96 -7.13 -4.17
C ARG A 117 4.83 -7.00 -2.94
N LEU A 118 5.99 -7.67 -2.89
CA LEU A 118 6.98 -7.51 -1.82
C LEU A 118 7.47 -6.06 -1.72
N MET A 119 7.81 -5.44 -2.85
CA MET A 119 8.22 -4.04 -2.88
C MET A 119 7.10 -3.10 -2.42
N LEU A 120 5.86 -3.30 -2.87
CA LEU A 120 4.71 -2.52 -2.40
C LEU A 120 4.47 -2.68 -0.90
N ARG A 121 4.64 -3.88 -0.37
CA ARG A 121 4.53 -4.17 1.06
C ARG A 121 5.60 -3.41 1.84
N ALA A 122 6.86 -3.48 1.40
CA ALA A 122 7.96 -2.76 2.01
C ALA A 122 7.71 -1.25 2.03
N LEU A 123 7.36 -0.65 0.89
CA LEU A 123 7.02 0.77 0.79
C LEU A 123 5.83 1.15 1.69
N GLY A 124 4.79 0.32 1.72
CA GLY A 124 3.58 0.55 2.53
C GLY A 124 3.87 0.52 4.03
N GLN A 125 4.71 -0.40 4.49
CA GLN A 125 5.11 -0.49 5.91
C GLN A 125 6.00 0.68 6.34
N ILE A 126 6.81 1.22 5.43
CA ILE A 126 7.68 2.36 5.73
C ILE A 126 6.94 3.69 5.68
N LYS A 127 6.13 3.92 4.65
CA LYS A 127 5.41 5.20 4.48
C LYS A 127 4.10 5.25 5.25
N GLY A 128 3.42 4.11 5.36
CA GLY A 128 1.98 4.09 5.63
C GLY A 128 1.17 4.63 4.44
N GLY A 129 -0.14 4.74 4.60
CA GLY A 129 -1.02 5.38 3.63
C GLY A 129 -1.92 4.43 2.83
N ALA A 130 -3.06 4.98 2.38
CA ALA A 130 -4.16 4.20 1.83
C ALA A 130 -3.96 3.77 0.36
N TYR A 131 -3.06 4.44 -0.38
CA TYR A 131 -2.91 4.21 -1.81
C TYR A 131 -1.49 3.77 -2.18
N PRO A 132 -1.35 2.56 -2.72
CA PRO A 132 -0.06 2.09 -3.21
C PRO A 132 0.36 2.87 -4.47
N PRO A 133 1.67 2.99 -4.74
CA PRO A 133 2.19 3.54 -5.99
C PRO A 133 1.68 2.78 -7.21
N ARG A 134 1.62 3.47 -8.36
CA ARG A 134 1.24 2.86 -9.65
C ARG A 134 2.27 1.83 -10.11
N ARG A 135 1.84 0.89 -10.98
CA ARG A 135 2.68 -0.22 -11.46
C ARG A 135 3.98 0.24 -12.12
N GLY A 136 3.93 1.22 -13.03
CA GLY A 136 5.09 1.69 -13.78
C GLY A 136 6.24 2.18 -12.89
N PRO A 137 6.01 3.14 -11.97
CA PRO A 137 7.03 3.59 -11.01
C PRO A 137 7.63 2.47 -10.15
N VAL A 138 6.82 1.48 -9.72
CA VAL A 138 7.33 0.33 -8.96
C VAL A 138 8.22 -0.56 -9.83
N ALA A 139 7.84 -0.81 -11.08
CA ALA A 139 8.65 -1.57 -12.02
C ALA A 139 10.00 -0.88 -12.31
N ALA A 140 9.99 0.44 -12.52
CA ALA A 140 11.19 1.24 -12.71
C ALA A 140 12.13 1.20 -11.49
N LEU A 141 11.57 1.30 -10.27
CA LEU A 141 12.33 1.15 -9.02
C LEU A 141 13.04 -0.22 -8.96
N ILE A 142 12.30 -1.30 -9.23
CA ILE A 142 12.85 -2.68 -9.18
C ILE A 142 13.93 -2.87 -10.25
N ALA A 143 13.72 -2.34 -11.47
CA ALA A 143 14.71 -2.41 -12.54
C ALA A 143 16.00 -1.66 -12.18
N GLY A 144 15.88 -0.43 -11.65
CA GLY A 144 17.05 0.34 -11.20
C GLY A 144 17.84 -0.37 -10.09
N LEU A 145 17.13 -1.02 -9.13
CA LEU A 145 17.82 -1.82 -8.09
C LEU A 145 18.58 -3.00 -8.66
N ALA A 146 18.09 -3.66 -9.71
CA ALA A 146 18.80 -4.75 -10.38
C ALA A 146 20.10 -4.26 -11.05
N GLU A 147 20.14 -2.99 -11.46
CA GLU A 147 21.32 -2.32 -12.01
C GLU A 147 22.20 -1.68 -10.91
N GLY A 148 21.89 -1.89 -9.64
CA GLY A 148 22.61 -1.30 -8.51
C GLY A 148 22.34 0.18 -8.26
N GLN A 149 21.32 0.74 -8.91
CA GLN A 149 20.93 2.15 -8.75
C GLN A 149 20.02 2.33 -7.53
N ALA A 150 20.29 3.35 -6.72
CA ALA A 150 19.37 3.77 -5.68
C ALA A 150 18.25 4.62 -6.29
N ALA A 151 17.01 4.44 -5.82
CA ALA A 151 15.88 5.21 -6.30
C ALA A 151 14.92 5.61 -5.17
N THR A 152 14.14 6.65 -5.39
CA THR A 152 13.10 7.12 -4.45
C THR A 152 11.72 6.92 -5.04
N LEU A 153 10.79 6.48 -4.19
CA LEU A 153 9.39 6.34 -4.55
C LEU A 153 8.50 6.52 -3.32
N ALA A 154 7.49 7.36 -3.47
CA ALA A 154 6.47 7.59 -2.44
C ALA A 154 7.04 8.05 -1.08
N GLY A 155 8.13 8.85 -1.07
CA GLY A 155 8.80 9.32 0.14
C GLY A 155 9.60 8.24 0.87
N CYS A 156 9.93 7.16 0.17
CA CYS A 156 10.88 6.14 0.59
C CYS A 156 12.06 6.12 -0.38
N GLN A 157 13.21 5.73 0.12
CA GLN A 157 14.40 5.40 -0.68
C GLN A 157 14.62 3.89 -0.64
N ALA A 158 15.01 3.34 -1.78
CA ALA A 158 15.45 1.94 -1.89
C ALA A 158 16.85 1.90 -2.49
N LEU A 159 17.72 1.03 -1.98
CA LEU A 159 19.07 0.80 -2.49
C LEU A 159 19.52 -0.64 -2.25
N LEU A 160 20.45 -1.10 -3.09
CA LEU A 160 21.14 -2.38 -2.94
C LEU A 160 22.47 -2.15 -2.23
N ARG A 161 22.73 -2.90 -1.16
CA ARG A 161 24.00 -2.86 -0.42
C ARG A 161 24.35 -4.22 0.15
N ARG A 162 25.51 -4.73 -0.14
CA ARG A 162 26.05 -6.00 0.39
C ARG A 162 25.10 -7.19 0.21
N GLY A 163 24.45 -7.30 -0.95
CA GLY A 163 23.49 -8.37 -1.24
C GLY A 163 22.11 -8.18 -0.63
N GLU A 164 21.84 -7.02 -0.06
CA GLU A 164 20.56 -6.70 0.57
C GLU A 164 19.92 -5.45 -0.03
N ILE A 165 18.62 -5.50 -0.28
CA ILE A 165 17.81 -4.37 -0.67
C ILE A 165 17.27 -3.73 0.61
N TRP A 166 17.60 -2.47 0.81
CA TRP A 166 17.14 -1.64 1.92
C TRP A 166 16.08 -0.67 1.45
N VAL A 167 14.91 -0.67 2.09
CA VAL A 167 13.82 0.28 1.86
C VAL A 167 13.55 1.04 3.15
N PHE A 168 13.68 2.36 3.13
CA PHE A 168 13.57 3.22 4.32
C PHE A 168 12.98 4.58 3.95
N ARG A 169 12.64 5.41 4.94
CA ARG A 169 12.14 6.76 4.68
C ARG A 169 13.21 7.60 3.98
N GLU A 170 12.79 8.33 2.97
CA GLU A 170 13.64 9.35 2.35
C GLU A 170 13.88 10.49 3.36
N TYR A 171 15.14 10.88 3.57
CA TYR A 171 15.49 11.91 4.56
C TYR A 171 14.79 13.26 4.27
N SER A 172 14.67 13.66 3.01
CA SER A 172 13.95 14.85 2.60
C SER A 172 12.48 14.87 3.03
N ALA A 173 11.87 13.70 3.20
CA ALA A 173 10.47 13.58 3.60
C ALA A 173 10.26 13.71 5.12
N VAL A 174 11.33 13.63 5.93
CA VAL A 174 11.23 13.64 7.40
C VAL A 174 12.17 14.64 8.08
N ARG A 175 13.06 15.28 7.37
CA ARG A 175 14.09 16.17 7.93
C ARG A 175 13.51 17.33 8.77
N ASP A 176 12.34 17.81 8.39
CA ASP A 176 11.68 18.96 9.05
C ASP A 176 10.59 18.50 10.05
N LEU A 177 10.37 17.17 10.17
CA LEU A 177 9.39 16.61 11.09
C LEU A 177 9.93 16.58 12.52
N ARG A 178 9.25 17.29 13.42
CA ARG A 178 9.55 17.36 14.85
C ARG A 178 8.28 17.13 15.63
N VAL A 179 8.34 16.32 16.64
CA VAL A 179 7.22 16.05 17.54
C VAL A 179 7.72 15.92 18.97
N PRO A 180 6.92 16.28 20.00
CA PRO A 180 7.22 15.95 21.39
C PRO A 180 7.47 14.45 21.58
N ALA A 181 8.32 14.08 22.52
CA ALA A 181 8.75 12.70 22.73
C ALA A 181 7.61 11.72 23.09
N ASP A 182 6.51 12.25 23.63
CA ASP A 182 5.30 11.49 23.98
C ASP A 182 4.41 11.20 22.74
N GLN A 183 4.68 11.84 21.61
CA GLN A 183 3.93 11.68 20.38
C GLN A 183 4.61 10.70 19.42
N LEU A 184 3.81 10.21 18.45
CA LEU A 184 4.27 9.28 17.44
C LEU A 184 4.95 10.05 16.30
N TRP A 185 6.27 9.85 16.14
CA TRP A 185 7.03 10.45 15.05
C TRP A 185 6.90 9.65 13.76
N ASP A 186 6.67 10.32 12.63
CA ASP A 186 6.44 9.71 11.28
C ASP A 186 5.42 8.55 11.30
N GLY A 187 4.46 8.59 12.24
CA GLY A 187 3.44 7.55 12.39
C GLY A 187 3.98 6.17 12.83
N ARG A 188 5.26 6.04 13.20
CA ARG A 188 5.92 4.75 13.44
C ARG A 188 6.79 4.69 14.69
N TRP A 189 7.36 5.80 15.11
CA TRP A 189 8.33 5.82 16.19
C TRP A 189 7.77 6.50 17.44
N ARG A 190 8.00 5.88 18.57
CA ARG A 190 7.69 6.45 19.87
C ARG A 190 8.94 6.38 20.75
N ALA A 191 9.28 7.48 21.42
CA ALA A 191 10.28 7.42 22.46
C ALA A 191 9.73 6.69 23.67
N ILE A 192 10.58 5.92 24.33
CA ILE A 192 10.34 5.35 25.66
C ILE A 192 11.36 6.03 26.58
N PRO A 193 11.00 7.16 27.23
CA PRO A 193 11.92 7.85 28.11
C PRO A 193 12.27 6.96 29.32
N PRO A 194 13.51 7.03 29.82
CA PRO A 194 13.85 6.40 31.07
C PRO A 194 12.96 6.90 32.24
N GLU A 195 12.66 6.03 33.21
CA GLU A 195 11.87 6.43 34.38
C GLU A 195 12.47 7.69 35.04
N GLY A 196 11.63 8.70 35.26
CA GLY A 196 12.03 9.94 35.97
C GLY A 196 12.53 11.07 35.06
N GLN A 197 12.58 10.92 33.75
CA GLN A 197 12.87 12.05 32.83
C GLN A 197 11.59 12.76 32.38
N PRO A 198 11.56 14.11 32.40
CA PRO A 198 10.41 14.86 31.91
C PRO A 198 10.27 14.75 30.39
N PRO A 199 9.04 14.87 29.85
CA PRO A 199 8.75 14.74 28.43
C PRO A 199 9.14 15.96 27.58
N GLU A 200 10.08 16.79 28.01
CA GLU A 200 10.54 17.98 27.28
C GLU A 200 11.42 17.64 26.05
N ALA A 201 11.72 16.36 25.84
CA ALA A 201 12.50 15.92 24.69
C ALA A 201 11.66 15.94 23.40
N GLU A 202 12.31 16.27 22.29
CA GLU A 202 11.73 16.30 20.95
C GLU A 202 12.29 15.15 20.11
N LEU A 203 11.43 14.44 19.36
CA LEU A 203 11.84 13.48 18.34
C LEU A 203 11.99 14.19 17.00
N ARG A 204 13.15 14.00 16.36
CA ARG A 204 13.44 14.47 15.02
C ARG A 204 14.32 13.47 14.29
N ALA A 205 14.39 13.57 12.95
CA ALA A 205 15.33 12.75 12.20
C ALA A 205 16.78 13.03 12.65
N LEU A 206 17.59 11.97 12.78
CA LEU A 206 19.01 12.04 13.18
C LEU A 206 19.78 13.06 12.36
N GLY A 207 19.59 13.04 11.04
CA GLY A 207 20.22 13.96 10.11
C GLY A 207 21.75 13.88 10.08
N PRO A 208 22.40 14.74 9.28
CA PRO A 208 23.87 14.79 9.21
C PRO A 208 24.54 15.17 10.54
N GLU A 209 23.91 16.09 11.27
CA GLU A 209 24.44 16.61 12.55
C GLU A 209 24.41 15.54 13.65
N GLY A 210 23.27 14.85 13.82
CA GLY A 210 23.15 13.77 14.79
C GLY A 210 24.05 12.59 14.43
N LEU A 211 24.17 12.26 13.15
CA LEU A 211 25.05 11.20 12.69
C LEU A 211 26.53 11.51 12.97
N ALA A 212 26.93 12.78 12.93
CA ALA A 212 28.30 13.20 13.27
C ALA A 212 28.62 12.98 14.76
N GLN A 213 27.60 12.95 15.61
CA GLN A 213 27.74 12.68 17.06
C GLN A 213 27.79 11.16 17.37
N CYS A 214 27.59 10.30 16.37
CA CYS A 214 27.61 8.84 16.49
C CYS A 214 28.85 8.28 15.76
N PRO A 215 30.08 8.35 16.28
CA PRO A 215 31.29 8.00 15.55
C PRO A 215 31.30 6.55 15.08
N ASP A 216 30.66 5.66 15.83
CA ASP A 216 30.62 4.22 15.55
C ASP A 216 29.48 3.79 14.60
N TRP A 217 28.77 4.73 13.98
CA TRP A 217 27.66 4.39 13.08
C TRP A 217 28.06 3.41 11.96
N ARG A 218 29.33 3.41 11.54
CA ARG A 218 29.84 2.50 10.50
C ARG A 218 29.84 1.03 10.94
N SER A 219 30.00 0.77 12.23
CA SER A 219 29.98 -0.58 12.82
C SER A 219 28.58 -1.20 12.78
N LEU A 220 27.53 -0.36 12.71
CA LEU A 220 26.14 -0.81 12.61
C LEU A 220 25.82 -1.55 11.30
N GLY A 221 26.71 -1.50 10.29
CA GLY A 221 26.50 -2.18 9.02
C GLY A 221 25.41 -1.60 8.13
N ARG A 222 24.66 -0.61 8.59
CA ARG A 222 23.50 0.00 7.91
C ARG A 222 23.90 1.03 6.86
N PRO A 223 23.06 1.25 5.82
CA PRO A 223 23.27 2.36 4.90
C PRO A 223 23.24 3.71 5.64
N ARG A 224 24.20 4.59 5.33
CA ARG A 224 24.21 5.96 5.89
C ARG A 224 22.87 6.67 5.67
N ALA A 225 22.32 6.54 4.45
CA ALA A 225 21.05 7.19 4.09
C ALA A 225 19.87 6.70 4.96
N ALA A 226 19.86 5.42 5.36
CA ALA A 226 18.84 4.87 6.26
C ALA A 226 18.94 5.48 7.66
N LEU A 227 20.17 5.64 8.19
CA LEU A 227 20.40 6.24 9.50
C LEU A 227 19.99 7.71 9.56
N LEU A 228 20.21 8.48 8.48
CA LEU A 228 19.80 9.88 8.44
C LEU A 228 18.30 10.10 8.64
N SER A 229 17.47 9.15 8.26
CA SER A 229 16.01 9.21 8.29
C SER A 229 15.38 8.51 9.51
N THR A 230 16.16 7.99 10.44
CA THR A 230 15.69 7.48 11.74
C THR A 230 15.70 8.60 12.78
N PRO A 231 14.79 8.57 13.77
CA PRO A 231 14.84 9.51 14.89
C PRO A 231 15.97 9.20 15.86
#